data_453959fe762ec810f1565ba02a083aa5
#
_entry.id   453959fe762ec810f1565ba02a083aa5
#
_cell.length_a   1.000
_cell.length_b   1.000
_cell.length_c   1.000
_cell.angle_alpha   90.00
_cell.angle_beta   90.00
_cell.angle_gamma   90.00
#
_symmetry.space_group_name_H-M   'P 1'
#
loop_
_entity.id
_entity.type
_entity.pdbx_description
1 polymer ?
#
loop_
_entity_poly.entity_id
_entity_poly.type
_entity_poly.pdbx_seq_one_letter_code
_entity_poly.pdbx_strand_id
1 'polypeptide(L)'
;MNNKSFISHTKHNLLFISFVIILFGSSWNAFSQNKYQMQGMEMILDTLMQEMYSSNASNERFLANEKFISELEDALSMEKSFFYAFDKLDKISILTSKDKQFRIITWSLQDDNGSFENYGFVQAKNNQTSEYETYRLFDKSEDLPEVEKEKLSDSTWLGAVYYELIENKYDNKTYYILLGWDGNDIYSRKRVIEPISFKQNSGKPIFGQSVFYKQKERMRYVFEYSTEAAFTLSYDVQYYDITTNKKAKNTLFHKAQPFEKEPNQTLKEKMIFFDSLEPTISGMDGFYQYYVPSGEVIGLYFENGKWKQIKYNILPRNKADKKDSYEPNDNQIQQLFPQKN
;
A
#
# COMPACT_ATOMS: atom_id res chain seq x y z
N MET A 1 73.67 -23.60 9.53
CA MET A 1 73.05 -22.32 9.13
C MET A 1 71.63 -22.59 8.67
N ASN A 2 70.67 -21.81 9.14
CA ASN A 2 69.26 -21.68 8.70
C ASN A 2 68.24 -22.75 9.15
N ASN A 3 67.79 -22.62 10.40
CA ASN A 3 66.49 -23.17 10.85
C ASN A 3 65.66 -22.16 11.65
N LYS A 4 65.87 -20.83 11.51
CA LYS A 4 65.15 -19.80 12.26
C LYS A 4 64.10 -19.02 11.47
N SER A 5 63.96 -19.19 10.16
CA SER A 5 62.98 -18.35 9.35
C SER A 5 61.63 -19.02 9.15
N PHE A 6 61.48 -20.33 9.35
CA PHE A 6 60.19 -21.03 9.10
C PHE A 6 59.17 -20.91 10.23
N ILE A 7 59.64 -20.66 11.47
CA ILE A 7 58.77 -20.61 12.65
C ILE A 7 58.08 -19.24 12.80
N SER A 8 58.64 -18.18 12.20
CA SER A 8 58.05 -16.80 12.29
C SER A 8 56.81 -16.64 11.44
N HIS A 9 56.79 -17.21 10.19
CA HIS A 9 55.64 -17.07 9.30
C HIS A 9 54.43 -17.89 9.73
N THR A 10 54.61 -19.04 10.36
CA THR A 10 53.49 -19.86 10.85
C THR A 10 52.79 -19.26 12.09
N LYS A 11 53.50 -18.55 12.96
CA LYS A 11 52.89 -17.88 14.12
C LYS A 11 52.07 -16.65 13.70
N HIS A 12 52.48 -15.89 12.66
CA HIS A 12 51.72 -14.75 12.18
C HIS A 12 50.43 -15.19 11.42
N ASN A 13 50.49 -16.25 10.65
CA ASN A 13 49.33 -16.81 9.99
C ASN A 13 48.30 -17.41 10.97
N LEU A 14 48.74 -18.09 12.02
CA LEU A 14 47.86 -18.61 13.08
C LEU A 14 47.19 -17.50 13.89
N LEU A 15 47.89 -16.40 14.21
CA LEU A 15 47.31 -15.23 14.87
C LEU A 15 46.31 -14.51 13.98
N PHE A 16 46.56 -14.38 12.67
CA PHE A 16 45.66 -13.76 11.74
C PHE A 16 44.37 -14.60 11.52
N ILE A 17 44.50 -15.93 11.41
CA ILE A 17 43.36 -16.84 11.31
C ILE A 17 42.54 -16.84 12.59
N SER A 18 43.13 -16.84 13.79
CA SER A 18 42.38 -16.74 15.04
C SER A 18 41.69 -15.42 15.24
N PHE A 19 42.27 -14.29 14.80
CA PHE A 19 41.63 -12.97 14.83
C PHE A 19 40.43 -12.88 13.87
N VAL A 20 40.54 -13.46 12.66
CA VAL A 20 39.44 -13.55 11.70
C VAL A 20 38.30 -14.41 12.22
N ILE A 21 38.60 -15.57 12.85
CA ILE A 21 37.58 -16.44 13.46
C ILE A 21 36.86 -15.75 14.64
N ILE A 22 37.55 -14.97 15.47
CA ILE A 22 36.95 -14.21 16.56
C ILE A 22 36.04 -13.11 16.03
N LEU A 23 36.43 -12.39 14.94
CA LEU A 23 35.58 -11.37 14.29
C LEU A 23 34.33 -11.97 13.66
N PHE A 24 34.44 -13.13 13.01
CA PHE A 24 33.27 -13.83 12.47
C PHE A 24 32.39 -14.44 13.57
N GLY A 25 32.96 -14.99 14.61
CA GLY A 25 32.21 -15.55 15.73
C GLY A 25 31.42 -14.53 16.52
N SER A 26 31.93 -13.31 16.69
CA SER A 26 31.20 -12.21 17.36
C SER A 26 30.02 -11.69 16.51
N SER A 27 30.17 -11.61 15.20
CA SER A 27 29.09 -11.20 14.28
C SER A 27 27.94 -12.21 14.22
N TRP A 28 28.24 -13.51 14.30
CA TRP A 28 27.21 -14.55 14.31
C TRP A 28 26.41 -14.57 15.63
N ASN A 29 27.07 -14.33 16.77
CA ASN A 29 26.39 -14.24 18.06
C ASN A 29 25.46 -13.01 18.12
N ALA A 30 25.89 -11.85 17.64
CA ALA A 30 25.08 -10.63 17.60
C ALA A 30 23.85 -10.77 16.66
N PHE A 31 24.03 -11.41 15.52
CA PHE A 31 22.92 -11.67 14.58
C PHE A 31 21.90 -12.66 15.16
N SER A 32 22.35 -13.73 15.81
CA SER A 32 21.48 -14.71 16.46
C SER A 32 20.70 -14.06 17.62
N GLN A 33 21.36 -13.28 18.44
CA GLN A 33 20.76 -12.60 19.61
C GLN A 33 19.66 -11.62 19.17
N ASN A 34 19.91 -10.81 18.14
CA ASN A 34 18.91 -9.88 17.59
C ASN A 34 17.68 -10.63 17.08
N LYS A 35 17.84 -11.74 16.36
CA LYS A 35 16.73 -12.56 15.87
C LYS A 35 15.87 -13.11 17.01
N TYR A 36 16.47 -13.66 18.06
CA TYR A 36 15.73 -14.17 19.25
C TYR A 36 14.97 -13.05 19.97
N GLN A 37 15.57 -11.87 20.07
CA GLN A 37 14.94 -10.71 20.68
C GLN A 37 13.74 -10.26 19.86
N MET A 38 13.86 -10.15 18.51
CA MET A 38 12.74 -9.84 17.61
C MET A 38 11.61 -10.85 17.70
N GLN A 39 11.93 -12.15 17.79
CA GLN A 39 10.93 -13.20 17.98
C GLN A 39 10.19 -13.05 19.32
N GLY A 40 10.89 -12.70 20.40
CA GLY A 40 10.26 -12.40 21.69
C GLY A 40 9.30 -11.22 21.63
N MET A 41 9.71 -10.14 20.99
CA MET A 41 8.84 -8.96 20.79
C MET A 41 7.63 -9.28 19.90
N GLU A 42 7.82 -10.05 18.84
CA GLU A 42 6.72 -10.47 17.99
C GLU A 42 5.66 -11.30 18.75
N MET A 43 6.07 -12.14 19.70
CA MET A 43 5.12 -12.88 20.55
C MET A 43 4.30 -11.96 21.44
N ILE A 44 4.91 -10.91 21.99
CA ILE A 44 4.19 -9.89 22.78
C ILE A 44 3.21 -9.13 21.87
N LEU A 45 3.69 -8.68 20.71
CA LEU A 45 2.87 -7.98 19.72
C LEU A 45 1.69 -8.83 19.24
N ASP A 46 1.90 -10.12 18.96
CA ASP A 46 0.83 -11.05 18.59
C ASP A 46 -0.23 -11.15 19.70
N THR A 47 0.20 -11.28 20.96
CA THR A 47 -0.73 -11.33 22.10
C THR A 47 -1.57 -10.04 22.19
N LEU A 48 -0.93 -8.88 22.08
CA LEU A 48 -1.63 -7.59 22.11
C LEU A 48 -2.56 -7.41 20.92
N MET A 49 -2.13 -7.83 19.73
CA MET A 49 -2.97 -7.82 18.52
C MET A 49 -4.21 -8.70 18.70
N GLN A 50 -4.09 -9.91 19.27
CA GLN A 50 -5.24 -10.75 19.54
C GLN A 50 -6.19 -10.06 20.56
N GLU A 51 -5.66 -9.41 21.60
CA GLU A 51 -6.45 -8.65 22.57
C GLU A 51 -7.20 -7.48 21.90
N MET A 52 -6.52 -6.69 21.04
CA MET A 52 -7.12 -5.59 20.26
C MET A 52 -8.36 -6.04 19.46
N TYR A 53 -8.30 -7.22 18.84
CA TYR A 53 -9.37 -7.68 17.95
C TYR A 53 -10.38 -8.64 18.58
N SER A 54 -10.12 -9.15 19.79
CA SER A 54 -11.04 -10.07 20.48
C SER A 54 -11.81 -9.46 21.64
N SER A 55 -11.33 -8.35 22.23
CA SER A 55 -12.00 -7.71 23.36
C SER A 55 -13.35 -7.12 22.99
N ASN A 56 -14.32 -7.28 23.87
CA ASN A 56 -15.70 -6.86 23.61
C ASN A 56 -15.89 -5.35 23.75
N ALA A 57 -15.20 -4.72 24.69
CA ALA A 57 -15.31 -3.30 24.98
C ALA A 57 -14.24 -2.50 24.22
N SER A 58 -14.61 -1.36 23.65
CA SER A 58 -13.65 -0.51 22.92
C SER A 58 -12.52 -0.01 23.79
N ASN A 59 -12.78 0.35 25.05
CA ASN A 59 -11.74 0.79 25.97
C ASN A 59 -10.63 -0.26 26.18
N GLU A 60 -10.95 -1.56 26.20
CA GLU A 60 -9.97 -2.64 26.29
C GLU A 60 -9.17 -2.76 24.98
N ARG A 61 -9.87 -2.68 23.83
CA ARG A 61 -9.23 -2.70 22.50
C ARG A 61 -8.23 -1.56 22.35
N PHE A 62 -8.63 -0.33 22.71
CA PHE A 62 -7.76 0.84 22.62
C PHE A 62 -6.61 0.80 23.63
N LEU A 63 -6.81 0.28 24.83
CA LEU A 63 -5.72 0.10 25.82
C LEU A 63 -4.69 -0.93 25.33
N ALA A 64 -5.13 -2.04 24.74
CA ALA A 64 -4.25 -3.01 24.12
C ALA A 64 -3.49 -2.41 22.93
N ASN A 65 -4.16 -1.55 22.14
CA ASN A 65 -3.56 -0.84 21.02
C ASN A 65 -2.47 0.16 21.46
N GLU A 66 -2.68 0.91 22.53
CA GLU A 66 -1.65 1.80 23.06
C GLU A 66 -0.38 1.04 23.44
N LYS A 67 -0.52 -0.12 24.09
CA LYS A 67 0.61 -1.01 24.41
C LYS A 67 1.24 -1.58 23.13
N PHE A 68 0.40 -2.01 22.16
CA PHE A 68 0.87 -2.53 20.88
C PHE A 68 1.70 -1.49 20.13
N ILE A 69 1.26 -0.24 20.08
CA ILE A 69 1.98 0.87 19.46
C ILE A 69 3.36 1.04 20.10
N SER A 70 3.43 1.07 21.44
CA SER A 70 4.69 1.24 22.17
C SER A 70 5.67 0.10 21.87
N GLU A 71 5.20 -1.15 21.99
CA GLU A 71 6.03 -2.34 21.74
C GLU A 71 6.47 -2.45 20.27
N LEU A 72 5.57 -2.05 19.32
CA LEU A 72 5.92 -2.05 17.91
C LEU A 72 6.96 -0.97 17.60
N GLU A 73 6.86 0.21 18.19
CA GLU A 73 7.84 1.29 18.03
C GLU A 73 9.22 0.86 18.53
N ASP A 74 9.28 0.18 19.69
CA ASP A 74 10.50 -0.40 20.23
C ASP A 74 11.07 -1.49 19.30
N ALA A 75 10.23 -2.39 18.80
CA ALA A 75 10.64 -3.42 17.84
C ALA A 75 11.17 -2.81 16.54
N LEU A 76 10.52 -1.78 16.02
CA LEU A 76 10.91 -1.08 14.78
C LEU A 76 12.20 -0.27 14.96
N SER A 77 12.53 0.17 16.18
CA SER A 77 13.78 0.87 16.49
C SER A 77 15.01 -0.03 16.52
N MET A 78 14.81 -1.35 16.62
CA MET A 78 15.93 -2.30 16.68
C MET A 78 16.70 -2.36 15.35
N GLU A 79 18.01 -2.55 15.44
CA GLU A 79 18.87 -2.73 14.27
C GLU A 79 18.35 -3.86 13.37
N LYS A 80 18.26 -3.63 12.06
CA LYS A 80 17.77 -4.58 11.05
C LYS A 80 16.31 -4.98 11.18
N SER A 81 15.52 -4.32 12.04
CA SER A 81 14.08 -4.56 12.17
C SER A 81 13.34 -4.51 10.81
N PHE A 82 13.76 -3.65 9.89
CA PHE A 82 13.21 -3.55 8.53
C PHE A 82 13.18 -4.88 7.78
N PHE A 83 14.12 -5.77 8.04
CA PHE A 83 14.24 -7.08 7.39
C PHE A 83 13.52 -8.21 8.12
N TYR A 84 12.91 -7.92 9.27
CA TYR A 84 12.13 -8.89 10.02
C TYR A 84 10.68 -8.85 9.54
N ALA A 85 10.12 -10.01 9.18
CA ALA A 85 8.84 -10.09 8.47
C ALA A 85 7.60 -9.83 9.37
N PHE A 86 7.67 -10.11 10.67
CA PHE A 86 6.54 -10.09 11.61
C PHE A 86 5.38 -11.01 11.16
N ASP A 87 5.71 -12.25 10.81
CA ASP A 87 4.79 -13.22 10.20
C ASP A 87 3.57 -13.57 11.08
N LYS A 88 3.64 -13.32 12.39
CA LYS A 88 2.54 -13.58 13.34
C LYS A 88 1.51 -12.44 13.37
N LEU A 89 1.85 -11.26 12.86
CA LEU A 89 0.96 -10.11 12.89
C LEU A 89 0.00 -10.14 11.69
N ASP A 90 -0.84 -11.16 11.62
CA ASP A 90 -1.70 -11.49 10.47
C ASP A 90 -2.98 -10.63 10.35
N LYS A 91 -3.32 -9.84 11.39
CA LYS A 91 -4.49 -8.95 11.39
C LYS A 91 -4.16 -7.49 11.08
N ILE A 92 -2.91 -7.19 10.76
CA ILE A 92 -2.47 -5.87 10.33
C ILE A 92 -1.81 -5.94 8.96
N SER A 93 -1.82 -4.85 8.23
CA SER A 93 -1.16 -4.80 6.93
C SER A 93 0.30 -4.42 7.05
N ILE A 94 1.19 -5.19 6.43
CA ILE A 94 2.62 -4.91 6.33
C ILE A 94 3.03 -5.01 4.85
N LEU A 95 3.24 -3.87 4.21
CA LEU A 95 3.65 -3.80 2.81
C LEU A 95 5.08 -3.30 2.69
N THR A 96 5.94 -4.05 2.01
CA THR A 96 7.35 -3.68 1.79
C THR A 96 7.63 -3.49 0.31
N SER A 97 8.27 -2.37 -0.06
CA SER A 97 8.65 -2.11 -1.45
C SER A 97 9.69 -3.13 -1.95
N LYS A 98 9.56 -3.53 -3.24
CA LYS A 98 10.45 -4.53 -3.86
C LYS A 98 11.91 -4.06 -3.90
N ASP A 99 12.12 -2.75 -4.04
CA ASP A 99 13.43 -2.13 -4.00
C ASP A 99 13.96 -1.87 -2.58
N LYS A 100 13.21 -2.29 -1.55
CA LYS A 100 13.58 -2.14 -0.14
C LYS A 100 13.83 -0.69 0.29
N GLN A 101 13.17 0.27 -0.35
CA GLN A 101 13.26 1.67 0.07
C GLN A 101 12.41 1.95 1.32
N PHE A 102 11.27 1.27 1.45
CA PHE A 102 10.40 1.44 2.61
C PHE A 102 9.52 0.21 2.86
N ARG A 103 8.96 0.16 4.05
CA ARG A 103 7.75 -0.61 4.35
C ARG A 103 6.74 0.28 5.09
N ILE A 104 5.47 0.00 4.91
CA ILE A 104 4.38 0.64 5.63
C ILE A 104 3.59 -0.41 6.37
N ILE A 105 3.27 -0.12 7.62
CA ILE A 105 2.51 -0.99 8.53
C ILE A 105 1.27 -0.21 8.93
N THR A 106 0.08 -0.75 8.68
CA THR A 106 -1.18 -0.05 8.98
C THR A 106 -2.24 -1.00 9.49
N TRP A 107 -3.06 -0.51 10.41
CA TRP A 107 -4.20 -1.21 10.97
C TRP A 107 -5.28 -0.23 11.40
N SER A 108 -6.45 -0.75 11.75
CA SER A 108 -7.61 0.03 12.14
C SER A 108 -8.32 -0.65 13.31
N LEU A 109 -8.89 0.13 14.21
CA LEU A 109 -9.77 -0.35 15.27
C LEU A 109 -11.13 0.32 15.17
N GLN A 110 -12.17 -0.47 15.38
CA GLN A 110 -13.53 0.03 15.45
C GLN A 110 -13.89 0.40 16.89
N ASP A 111 -14.45 1.58 17.10
CA ASP A 111 -15.06 2.00 18.36
C ASP A 111 -16.45 1.40 18.54
N ASP A 112 -17.00 1.44 19.77
CA ASP A 112 -18.35 0.93 20.08
C ASP A 112 -19.48 1.74 19.42
N ASN A 113 -19.21 2.98 18.98
CA ASN A 113 -20.11 3.80 18.18
C ASN A 113 -20.10 3.44 16.68
N GLY A 114 -19.20 2.53 16.26
CA GLY A 114 -19.04 2.07 14.88
C GLY A 114 -18.08 2.88 14.02
N SER A 115 -17.47 3.96 14.56
CA SER A 115 -16.38 4.68 13.87
C SER A 115 -15.07 3.89 13.89
N PHE A 116 -14.17 4.21 12.96
CA PHE A 116 -12.86 3.59 12.85
C PHE A 116 -11.76 4.61 13.09
N GLU A 117 -10.74 4.19 13.84
CA GLU A 117 -9.48 4.92 13.97
C GLU A 117 -8.36 4.14 13.27
N ASN A 118 -7.54 4.84 12.48
CA ASN A 118 -6.47 4.26 11.71
C ASN A 118 -5.11 4.57 12.35
N TYR A 119 -4.24 3.56 12.35
CA TYR A 119 -2.91 3.61 12.95
C TYR A 119 -1.87 3.11 11.97
N GLY A 120 -0.64 3.58 12.11
CA GLY A 120 0.42 3.07 11.25
C GLY A 120 1.81 3.59 11.55
N PHE A 121 2.79 2.93 10.88
CA PHE A 121 4.19 3.30 10.83
C PHE A 121 4.71 3.18 9.42
N VAL A 122 5.66 4.04 9.09
CA VAL A 122 6.51 3.90 7.90
C VAL A 122 7.95 3.73 8.36
N GLN A 123 8.63 2.66 7.92
CA GLN A 123 10.08 2.59 7.97
C GLN A 123 10.62 2.89 6.57
N ALA A 124 11.47 3.88 6.45
CA ALA A 124 12.01 4.30 5.17
C ALA A 124 13.51 4.54 5.25
N LYS A 125 14.21 4.19 4.16
CA LYS A 125 15.65 4.37 4.07
C LYS A 125 16.01 5.85 4.01
N ASN A 126 16.83 6.29 4.92
CA ASN A 126 17.49 7.58 4.85
C ASN A 126 18.65 7.49 3.86
N ASN A 127 18.60 8.28 2.78
CA ASN A 127 19.61 8.22 1.72
C ASN A 127 20.96 8.81 2.13
N GLN A 128 21.04 9.56 3.23
CA GLN A 128 22.29 10.11 3.74
C GLN A 128 23.03 9.14 4.64
N THR A 129 22.30 8.48 5.56
CA THR A 129 22.88 7.54 6.53
C THR A 129 22.86 6.09 6.04
N SER A 130 22.02 5.78 5.05
CA SER A 130 21.70 4.44 4.59
C SER A 130 20.95 3.57 5.63
N GLU A 131 20.59 4.13 6.77
CA GLU A 131 19.81 3.49 7.82
C GLU A 131 18.31 3.60 7.53
N TYR A 132 17.51 2.77 8.17
CA TYR A 132 16.05 2.85 8.13
C TYR A 132 15.54 3.63 9.33
N GLU A 133 14.79 4.69 9.06
CA GLU A 133 14.13 5.50 10.07
C GLU A 133 12.64 5.14 10.16
N THR A 134 12.10 5.19 11.37
CA THR A 134 10.69 4.87 11.65
C THR A 134 9.92 6.16 11.89
N TYR A 135 8.78 6.29 11.20
CA TYR A 135 7.86 7.42 11.28
C TYR A 135 6.49 6.89 11.71
N ARG A 136 6.02 7.30 12.89
CA ARG A 136 4.64 7.04 13.31
C ARG A 136 3.69 7.91 12.49
N LEU A 137 2.57 7.34 12.07
CA LEU A 137 1.52 8.02 11.31
C LEU A 137 0.42 8.49 12.27
N PHE A 138 -0.02 9.74 12.09
CA PHE A 138 -1.11 10.34 12.87
C PHE A 138 -2.28 10.62 11.94
N ASP A 139 -3.37 9.89 12.16
CA ASP A 139 -4.63 10.10 11.43
C ASP A 139 -5.19 11.50 11.73
N LYS A 140 -5.42 12.27 10.68
CA LYS A 140 -5.96 13.62 10.69
C LYS A 140 -7.07 13.79 9.66
N SER A 141 -7.71 12.68 9.26
CA SER A 141 -8.74 12.66 8.22
C SER A 141 -9.87 13.66 8.47
N GLU A 142 -10.26 13.87 9.72
CA GLU A 142 -11.32 14.81 10.10
C GLU A 142 -10.92 16.29 9.95
N ASP A 143 -9.60 16.58 9.98
CA ASP A 143 -9.05 17.94 9.92
C ASP A 143 -8.72 18.38 8.47
N LEU A 144 -9.00 17.56 7.43
CA LEU A 144 -8.56 17.76 6.05
C LEU A 144 -9.72 18.11 5.09
N PRO A 145 -10.05 19.41 4.90
CA PRO A 145 -11.20 19.81 4.10
C PRO A 145 -11.06 19.55 2.60
N GLU A 146 -9.86 19.60 2.03
CA GLU A 146 -9.57 19.37 0.61
C GLU A 146 -8.55 18.24 0.44
N VAL A 147 -8.78 17.14 1.14
CA VAL A 147 -7.84 16.01 1.24
C VAL A 147 -7.30 15.51 -0.11
N GLU A 148 -8.07 15.58 -1.19
CA GLU A 148 -7.64 15.17 -2.53
C GLU A 148 -6.64 16.13 -3.18
N LYS A 149 -6.48 17.35 -2.68
CA LYS A 149 -5.58 18.38 -3.23
C LYS A 149 -4.33 18.61 -2.38
N GLU A 150 -4.31 18.11 -1.17
CA GLU A 150 -3.24 18.39 -0.21
C GLU A 150 -2.12 17.34 -0.26
N LYS A 151 -0.89 17.79 -0.02
CA LYS A 151 0.23 16.89 0.31
C LYS A 151 0.27 16.71 1.81
N LEU A 152 0.26 15.48 2.24
CA LEU A 152 0.24 15.11 3.65
C LEU A 152 1.59 14.54 4.09
N SER A 153 1.79 14.46 5.39
CA SER A 153 2.98 13.92 6.03
C SER A 153 2.60 12.82 7.02
N ASP A 154 3.58 12.27 7.71
CA ASP A 154 3.37 11.39 8.86
C ASP A 154 2.48 12.01 9.95
N SER A 155 2.59 13.33 10.19
CA SER A 155 1.83 14.05 11.22
C SER A 155 0.45 14.56 10.75
N THR A 156 0.13 14.41 9.46
CA THR A 156 -1.13 14.86 8.85
C THR A 156 -1.68 13.79 7.90
N TRP A 157 -1.52 12.53 8.26
CA TRP A 157 -1.91 11.40 7.44
C TRP A 157 -3.43 11.28 7.34
N LEU A 158 -3.93 10.83 6.16
CA LEU A 158 -5.36 10.65 5.90
C LEU A 158 -6.01 9.53 6.72
N GLY A 159 -5.22 8.56 7.20
CA GLY A 159 -5.76 7.36 7.84
C GLY A 159 -6.35 6.36 6.84
N ALA A 160 -5.66 5.25 6.66
CA ALA A 160 -6.16 4.12 5.87
C ALA A 160 -5.35 2.86 6.16
N VAL A 161 -5.98 1.70 6.03
CA VAL A 161 -5.27 0.43 5.97
C VAL A 161 -4.93 0.15 4.51
N TYR A 162 -3.64 0.17 4.19
CA TYR A 162 -3.18 -0.09 2.83
C TYR A 162 -3.04 -1.59 2.59
N TYR A 163 -3.72 -2.11 1.58
CA TYR A 163 -3.74 -3.54 1.25
C TYR A 163 -2.95 -3.90 -0.01
N GLU A 164 -2.54 -2.90 -0.82
CA GLU A 164 -1.72 -3.12 -2.01
C GLU A 164 -0.71 -2.00 -2.21
N LEU A 165 0.52 -2.37 -2.59
CA LEU A 165 1.59 -1.46 -2.98
C LEU A 165 1.96 -1.69 -4.45
N ILE A 166 1.74 -0.68 -5.27
CA ILE A 166 2.01 -0.67 -6.70
C ILE A 166 3.29 0.09 -6.97
N GLU A 167 4.21 -0.53 -7.72
CA GLU A 167 5.49 0.05 -8.08
C GLU A 167 5.64 0.12 -9.60
N ASN A 168 5.81 1.31 -10.13
CA ASN A 168 6.06 1.55 -11.54
C ASN A 168 7.35 2.33 -11.72
N LYS A 169 8.11 2.03 -12.79
CA LYS A 169 9.37 2.71 -13.10
C LYS A 169 9.23 3.54 -14.37
N TYR A 170 9.74 4.74 -14.33
CA TYR A 170 9.89 5.60 -15.49
C TYR A 170 11.08 6.56 -15.28
N ASP A 171 11.93 6.71 -16.28
CA ASP A 171 13.11 7.61 -16.27
C ASP A 171 13.97 7.47 -15.01
N ASN A 172 14.40 6.22 -14.70
CA ASN A 172 15.19 5.83 -13.52
C ASN A 172 14.57 6.18 -12.16
N LYS A 173 13.29 6.54 -12.12
CA LYS A 173 12.54 6.83 -10.91
C LYS A 173 11.48 5.77 -10.67
N THR A 174 11.36 5.33 -9.41
CA THR A 174 10.24 4.49 -8.97
C THR A 174 9.10 5.38 -8.46
N TYR A 175 7.88 5.06 -8.89
CA TYR A 175 6.63 5.68 -8.46
C TYR A 175 5.84 4.64 -7.65
N TYR A 176 5.41 5.03 -6.46
CA TYR A 176 4.67 4.15 -5.55
C TYR A 176 3.24 4.64 -5.39
N ILE A 177 2.30 3.72 -5.48
CA ILE A 177 0.89 3.94 -5.18
C ILE A 177 0.47 2.91 -4.14
N LEU A 178 -0.23 3.35 -3.13
CA LEU A 178 -0.90 2.53 -2.14
C LEU A 178 -2.39 2.49 -2.46
N LEU A 179 -3.01 1.31 -2.40
CA LEU A 179 -4.46 1.19 -2.38
C LEU A 179 -4.86 0.94 -0.94
N GLY A 180 -5.80 1.75 -0.43
CA GLY A 180 -6.20 1.77 0.96
C GLY A 180 -7.70 1.63 1.17
N TRP A 181 -8.04 1.26 2.39
CA TRP A 181 -9.39 1.18 2.92
C TRP A 181 -9.47 1.90 4.26
N ASP A 182 -10.57 2.61 4.48
CA ASP A 182 -10.94 3.22 5.75
C ASP A 182 -12.39 2.82 6.05
N GLY A 183 -12.61 2.25 7.26
CA GLY A 183 -13.93 1.86 7.73
C GLY A 183 -14.87 3.04 7.98
N ASN A 184 -14.29 4.23 8.19
CA ASN A 184 -14.94 5.50 8.45
C ASN A 184 -15.97 5.40 9.60
N ASP A 185 -17.25 5.16 9.28
CA ASP A 185 -18.32 5.09 10.27
C ASP A 185 -19.40 4.04 9.93
N ILE A 186 -20.53 4.11 10.62
CA ILE A 186 -21.67 3.20 10.40
C ILE A 186 -22.41 3.46 9.08
N TYR A 187 -22.19 4.60 8.42
CA TYR A 187 -22.95 5.06 7.26
C TYR A 187 -22.17 4.91 5.96
N SER A 188 -20.86 5.17 6.00
CA SER A 188 -20.01 5.15 4.81
C SER A 188 -18.65 4.52 5.08
N ARG A 189 -18.01 4.08 4.00
CA ARG A 189 -16.63 3.57 3.94
C ARG A 189 -15.85 4.33 2.89
N LYS A 190 -14.52 4.32 3.00
CA LYS A 190 -13.65 4.96 2.02
C LYS A 190 -12.67 3.99 1.39
N ARG A 191 -12.37 4.22 0.11
CA ARG A 191 -11.23 3.63 -0.59
C ARG A 191 -10.31 4.74 -1.08
N VAL A 192 -9.01 4.45 -1.12
CA VAL A 192 -8.02 5.48 -1.40
C VAL A 192 -7.01 4.97 -2.44
N ILE A 193 -6.70 5.82 -3.44
CA ILE A 193 -5.52 5.67 -4.28
C ILE A 193 -4.52 6.73 -3.81
N GLU A 194 -3.48 6.31 -3.09
CA GLU A 194 -2.54 7.18 -2.40
C GLU A 194 -1.13 7.09 -2.98
N PRO A 195 -0.67 8.08 -3.74
CA PRO A 195 0.73 8.18 -4.10
C PRO A 195 1.59 8.47 -2.87
N ILE A 196 2.69 7.72 -2.70
CA ILE A 196 3.67 7.96 -1.64
C ILE A 196 5.05 8.24 -2.22
N SER A 197 5.76 9.17 -1.61
CA SER A 197 7.15 9.53 -1.92
C SER A 197 7.90 9.88 -0.64
N PHE A 198 9.20 10.15 -0.74
CA PHE A 198 10.06 10.35 0.43
C PHE A 198 10.92 11.59 0.26
N LYS A 199 11.14 12.33 1.34
CA LYS A 199 12.11 13.43 1.36
C LYS A 199 13.51 12.88 1.11
N GLN A 200 14.21 13.46 0.17
CA GLN A 200 15.50 12.97 -0.33
C GLN A 200 16.56 12.84 0.78
N ASN A 201 16.54 13.72 1.76
CA ASN A 201 17.59 13.80 2.78
C ASN A 201 17.28 13.03 4.08
N SER A 202 16.03 12.66 4.33
CA SER A 202 15.64 12.05 5.60
C SER A 202 14.84 10.74 5.42
N GLY A 203 14.35 10.44 4.23
CA GLY A 203 13.42 9.33 4.06
C GLY A 203 12.01 9.60 4.64
N LYS A 204 11.74 10.81 5.14
CA LYS A 204 10.43 11.17 5.71
C LYS A 204 9.32 11.02 4.66
N PRO A 205 8.21 10.31 4.94
CA PRO A 205 7.15 10.06 3.97
C PRO A 205 6.38 11.33 3.61
N ILE A 206 5.98 11.40 2.35
CA ILE A 206 5.08 12.41 1.79
C ILE A 206 3.97 11.66 1.08
N PHE A 207 2.74 11.81 1.55
CA PHE A 207 1.55 11.24 0.95
C PHE A 207 0.90 12.26 0.00
N GLY A 208 0.46 11.77 -1.16
CA GLY A 208 -0.08 12.60 -2.22
C GLY A 208 0.99 13.15 -3.16
N GLN A 209 0.76 12.97 -4.46
CA GLN A 209 1.64 13.47 -5.51
C GLN A 209 0.83 13.74 -6.78
N SER A 210 1.16 14.82 -7.51
CA SER A 210 0.57 15.14 -8.81
C SER A 210 1.03 14.17 -9.90
N VAL A 211 0.55 12.94 -9.85
CA VAL A 211 0.86 11.86 -10.81
C VAL A 211 -0.29 11.54 -11.77
N PHE A 212 -1.46 12.15 -11.58
CA PHE A 212 -2.63 11.91 -12.41
C PHE A 212 -2.64 12.84 -13.62
N TYR A 213 -2.75 12.26 -14.83
CA TYR A 213 -2.65 12.99 -16.08
C TYR A 213 -3.80 13.99 -16.25
N LYS A 214 -3.46 15.24 -16.57
CA LYS A 214 -4.40 16.39 -16.71
C LYS A 214 -5.15 16.79 -15.44
N GLN A 215 -4.81 16.22 -14.27
CA GLN A 215 -5.38 16.55 -12.97
C GLN A 215 -4.26 17.02 -12.04
N LYS A 216 -3.67 18.17 -12.34
CA LYS A 216 -2.45 18.67 -11.66
C LYS A 216 -2.65 18.93 -10.16
N GLU A 217 -3.85 19.30 -9.76
CA GLU A 217 -4.19 19.60 -8.37
C GLU A 217 -4.54 18.34 -7.56
N ARG A 218 -4.87 17.24 -8.23
CA ARG A 218 -5.21 16.00 -7.56
C ARG A 218 -3.97 15.27 -7.06
N MET A 219 -3.87 15.15 -5.75
CA MET A 219 -2.77 14.46 -5.07
C MET A 219 -3.09 12.99 -4.80
N ARG A 220 -4.38 12.64 -4.62
CA ARG A 220 -4.94 11.29 -4.39
C ARG A 220 -6.38 11.21 -4.89
N TYR A 221 -6.93 9.99 -4.90
CA TYR A 221 -8.37 9.76 -4.99
C TYR A 221 -8.89 9.25 -3.65
N VAL A 222 -10.04 9.78 -3.24
CA VAL A 222 -10.81 9.27 -2.11
C VAL A 222 -12.22 8.97 -2.61
N PHE A 223 -12.64 7.72 -2.48
CA PHE A 223 -13.97 7.25 -2.84
C PHE A 223 -14.73 6.95 -1.57
N GLU A 224 -15.73 7.74 -1.25
CA GLU A 224 -16.60 7.50 -0.11
C GLU A 224 -17.96 6.99 -0.61
N TYR A 225 -18.43 5.89 -0.04
CA TYR A 225 -19.60 5.14 -0.50
C TYR A 225 -20.34 4.50 0.67
N SER A 226 -21.63 4.15 0.45
CA SER A 226 -22.49 3.52 1.45
C SER A 226 -21.88 2.23 2.01
N THR A 227 -22.02 2.00 3.32
CA THR A 227 -21.66 0.72 3.95
C THR A 227 -22.43 -0.47 3.36
N GLU A 228 -23.60 -0.24 2.77
CA GLU A 228 -24.43 -1.25 2.12
C GLU A 228 -23.98 -1.58 0.68
N ALA A 229 -23.05 -0.79 0.11
CA ALA A 229 -22.56 -0.96 -1.25
C ALA A 229 -21.27 -1.79 -1.29
N ALA A 230 -21.12 -2.61 -2.32
CA ALA A 230 -19.87 -3.28 -2.66
C ALA A 230 -19.12 -2.42 -3.69
N PHE A 231 -18.00 -1.83 -3.31
CA PHE A 231 -17.17 -0.98 -4.17
C PHE A 231 -15.85 -1.67 -4.50
N THR A 232 -15.53 -1.75 -5.80
CA THR A 232 -14.28 -2.33 -6.29
C THR A 232 -13.20 -1.27 -6.42
N LEU A 233 -12.00 -1.55 -5.89
CA LEU A 233 -10.74 -0.85 -6.20
C LEU A 233 -9.61 -1.87 -6.17
N SER A 234 -9.01 -2.13 -7.33
CA SER A 234 -7.96 -3.16 -7.48
C SER A 234 -6.92 -2.77 -8.55
N TYR A 235 -5.78 -3.46 -8.55
CA TYR A 235 -4.73 -3.31 -9.54
C TYR A 235 -4.43 -4.65 -10.21
N ASP A 236 -4.98 -4.84 -11.42
CA ASP A 236 -4.83 -6.09 -12.15
C ASP A 236 -4.90 -5.87 -13.67
N VAL A 237 -4.68 -6.95 -14.40
CA VAL A 237 -4.78 -6.95 -15.86
C VAL A 237 -6.25 -6.87 -16.27
N GLN A 238 -6.58 -5.84 -17.05
CA GLN A 238 -7.90 -5.63 -17.62
C GLN A 238 -7.86 -5.62 -19.14
N TYR A 239 -8.99 -5.96 -19.74
CA TYR A 239 -9.21 -5.95 -21.18
C TYR A 239 -10.13 -4.80 -21.54
N TYR A 240 -9.85 -4.11 -22.65
CA TYR A 240 -10.70 -3.04 -23.16
C TYR A 240 -10.67 -2.99 -24.68
N ASP A 241 -11.78 -2.58 -25.30
CA ASP A 241 -11.90 -2.49 -26.75
C ASP A 241 -11.60 -1.07 -27.24
N ILE A 242 -10.67 -0.96 -28.18
CA ILE A 242 -10.44 0.28 -28.92
C ILE A 242 -11.37 0.32 -30.12
N THR A 243 -12.29 1.30 -30.14
CA THR A 243 -13.02 1.65 -31.34
C THR A 243 -12.17 2.61 -32.16
N THR A 244 -11.51 2.14 -33.19
CA THR A 244 -10.79 3.00 -34.12
C THR A 244 -11.82 3.71 -35.02
N ASN A 245 -12.22 4.92 -34.61
CA ASN A 245 -12.93 5.82 -35.54
C ASN A 245 -11.91 6.31 -36.59
N LYS A 246 -11.70 5.57 -37.67
CA LYS A 246 -11.11 6.15 -38.87
C LYS A 246 -12.11 7.23 -39.36
N LYS A 247 -11.73 8.53 -39.22
CA LYS A 247 -12.40 9.60 -39.91
C LYS A 247 -12.51 9.19 -41.38
N ALA A 248 -13.73 9.01 -41.87
CA ALA A 248 -13.97 8.80 -43.28
C ALA A 248 -13.27 9.95 -44.03
N LYS A 249 -12.25 9.63 -44.84
CA LYS A 249 -11.73 10.59 -45.79
C LYS A 249 -12.90 10.90 -46.74
N ASN A 250 -13.42 12.13 -46.69
CA ASN A 250 -14.36 12.65 -47.66
C ASN A 250 -13.64 12.64 -49.03
N THR A 251 -13.76 11.55 -49.75
CA THR A 251 -13.56 11.53 -51.19
C THR A 251 -14.90 11.87 -51.85
N LEU A 252 -14.90 13.00 -52.54
CA LEU A 252 -16.05 13.66 -53.13
C LEU A 252 -16.81 12.86 -54.18
N PHE A 253 -16.55 11.60 -54.40
CA PHE A 253 -17.21 10.79 -55.46
C PHE A 253 -17.26 9.29 -55.09
N HIS A 254 -17.94 8.86 -54.02
CA HIS A 254 -18.43 7.48 -53.99
C HIS A 254 -19.68 7.39 -53.10
N LYS A 255 -20.71 6.66 -53.58
CA LYS A 255 -21.91 6.28 -52.85
C LYS A 255 -21.57 5.76 -51.49
N ALA A 256 -22.29 6.23 -50.45
CA ALA A 256 -22.21 5.77 -49.09
C ALA A 256 -22.26 4.23 -49.04
N GLN A 257 -21.13 3.59 -48.80
CA GLN A 257 -21.08 2.19 -48.40
C GLN A 257 -21.51 2.11 -46.91
N PRO A 258 -22.22 1.07 -46.46
CA PRO A 258 -22.49 0.88 -45.06
C PRO A 258 -21.19 0.86 -44.27
N PHE A 259 -21.14 1.55 -43.14
CA PHE A 259 -20.01 1.57 -42.23
C PHE A 259 -19.62 0.11 -41.88
N GLU A 260 -18.58 -0.43 -42.50
CA GLU A 260 -17.89 -1.58 -41.96
C GLU A 260 -17.23 -1.12 -40.66
N LYS A 261 -17.79 -1.55 -39.54
CA LYS A 261 -17.10 -1.47 -38.25
C LYS A 261 -15.83 -2.29 -38.41
N GLU A 262 -14.66 -1.64 -38.42
CA GLU A 262 -13.41 -2.37 -38.26
C GLU A 262 -13.49 -3.21 -36.97
N PRO A 263 -12.94 -4.43 -36.94
CA PRO A 263 -12.99 -5.27 -35.76
C PRO A 263 -12.41 -4.51 -34.56
N ASN A 264 -13.17 -4.44 -33.47
CA ASN A 264 -12.71 -3.89 -32.21
C ASN A 264 -11.42 -4.62 -31.83
N GLN A 265 -10.32 -3.91 -31.66
CA GLN A 265 -9.11 -4.46 -31.15
C GLN A 265 -9.19 -4.47 -29.63
N THR A 266 -9.28 -5.67 -29.06
CA THR A 266 -9.18 -5.85 -27.61
C THR A 266 -7.72 -5.73 -27.17
N LEU A 267 -7.43 -4.79 -26.30
CA LEU A 267 -6.12 -4.60 -25.67
C LEU A 267 -6.16 -5.12 -24.24
N LYS A 268 -4.97 -5.47 -23.75
CA LYS A 268 -4.71 -5.97 -22.40
C LYS A 268 -3.71 -5.06 -21.71
N GLU A 269 -4.08 -4.50 -20.56
CA GLU A 269 -3.24 -3.59 -19.80
C GLU A 269 -3.37 -3.85 -18.30
N LYS A 270 -2.27 -3.74 -17.56
CA LYS A 270 -2.31 -3.78 -16.10
C LYS A 270 -2.62 -2.38 -15.59
N MET A 271 -3.72 -2.23 -14.85
CA MET A 271 -4.23 -0.93 -14.44
C MET A 271 -4.86 -0.96 -13.05
N ILE A 272 -4.91 0.21 -12.40
CA ILE A 272 -5.83 0.42 -11.29
C ILE A 272 -7.22 0.59 -11.89
N PHE A 273 -8.20 -0.15 -11.40
CA PHE A 273 -9.59 0.00 -11.83
C PHE A 273 -10.51 0.08 -10.62
N PHE A 274 -11.58 0.84 -10.79
CA PHE A 274 -12.55 1.10 -9.73
C PHE A 274 -13.92 1.42 -10.31
N ASP A 275 -14.95 1.21 -9.49
CA ASP A 275 -16.32 1.55 -9.84
C ASP A 275 -16.52 3.07 -9.83
N SER A 276 -17.26 3.59 -10.80
CA SER A 276 -17.81 4.95 -10.73
C SER A 276 -18.92 5.00 -9.69
N LEU A 277 -19.00 6.06 -8.91
CA LEU A 277 -20.00 6.23 -7.85
C LEU A 277 -21.06 7.26 -8.27
N GLU A 278 -22.30 6.99 -7.89
CA GLU A 278 -23.41 7.94 -8.04
C GLU A 278 -24.36 7.83 -6.84
N PRO A 279 -25.02 8.93 -6.45
CA PRO A 279 -26.03 8.89 -5.40
C PRO A 279 -27.29 8.15 -5.88
N THR A 280 -27.85 7.28 -5.06
CA THR A 280 -29.09 6.53 -5.33
C THR A 280 -30.33 7.42 -5.36
N ILE A 281 -30.25 8.61 -4.75
CA ILE A 281 -31.34 9.58 -4.63
C ILE A 281 -30.87 10.89 -5.24
N SER A 282 -31.64 11.41 -6.21
CA SER A 282 -31.36 12.71 -6.83
C SER A 282 -31.37 13.85 -5.82
N GLY A 283 -30.34 14.71 -5.86
CA GLY A 283 -30.17 15.83 -4.94
C GLY A 283 -29.45 15.49 -3.62
N MET A 284 -28.93 14.27 -3.49
CA MET A 284 -28.11 13.84 -2.34
C MET A 284 -26.60 13.92 -2.63
N ASP A 285 -26.18 14.91 -3.43
CA ASP A 285 -24.77 15.16 -3.70
C ASP A 285 -24.03 15.51 -2.41
N GLY A 286 -22.92 14.79 -2.13
CA GLY A 286 -22.11 14.94 -0.91
C GLY A 286 -22.64 14.18 0.32
N PHE A 287 -23.76 13.48 0.22
CA PHE A 287 -24.24 12.57 1.26
C PHE A 287 -23.81 11.13 0.92
N TYR A 288 -22.59 10.79 1.25
CA TYR A 288 -21.91 9.56 0.77
C TYR A 288 -22.56 8.25 1.23
N GLN A 289 -23.35 8.25 2.30
CA GLN A 289 -24.17 7.11 2.70
C GLN A 289 -25.19 6.65 1.65
N TYR A 290 -25.44 7.48 0.63
CA TYR A 290 -26.31 7.15 -0.50
C TYR A 290 -25.55 6.85 -1.79
N TYR A 291 -24.20 6.86 -1.77
CA TYR A 291 -23.41 6.59 -2.96
C TYR A 291 -23.19 5.10 -3.16
N VAL A 292 -23.44 4.65 -4.37
CA VAL A 292 -23.26 3.25 -4.79
C VAL A 292 -22.57 3.19 -6.15
N PRO A 293 -22.00 2.04 -6.55
CA PRO A 293 -21.50 1.85 -7.90
C PRO A 293 -22.56 2.10 -8.97
N SER A 294 -22.25 2.95 -9.95
CA SER A 294 -23.13 3.25 -11.10
C SER A 294 -23.20 2.13 -12.15
N GLY A 295 -22.33 1.11 -12.03
CA GLY A 295 -22.14 0.07 -13.03
C GLY A 295 -21.10 0.41 -14.10
N GLU A 296 -20.53 1.61 -14.09
CA GLU A 296 -19.40 1.99 -14.93
C GLU A 296 -18.08 1.74 -14.19
N VAL A 297 -17.11 1.12 -14.88
CA VAL A 297 -15.77 0.88 -14.35
C VAL A 297 -14.77 1.83 -15.01
N ILE A 298 -13.96 2.50 -14.19
CA ILE A 298 -12.91 3.42 -14.62
C ILE A 298 -11.56 2.74 -14.43
N GLY A 299 -10.65 2.84 -15.42
CA GLY A 299 -9.30 2.33 -15.36
C GLY A 299 -8.25 3.42 -15.45
N LEU A 300 -7.20 3.30 -14.64
CA LEU A 300 -6.00 4.13 -14.70
C LEU A 300 -4.80 3.25 -15.04
N TYR A 301 -4.13 3.52 -16.16
CA TYR A 301 -2.87 2.87 -16.55
C TYR A 301 -1.68 3.83 -16.41
N PHE A 302 -0.51 3.25 -16.15
CA PHE A 302 0.71 4.05 -15.94
C PHE A 302 1.49 4.20 -17.23
N GLU A 303 1.72 5.45 -17.66
CA GLU A 303 2.51 5.75 -18.85
C GLU A 303 3.28 7.07 -18.69
N ASN A 304 4.57 7.06 -19.01
CA ASN A 304 5.45 8.23 -18.97
C ASN A 304 5.42 8.98 -17.62
N GLY A 305 5.47 8.24 -16.49
CA GLY A 305 5.49 8.80 -15.13
C GLY A 305 4.13 9.36 -14.66
N LYS A 306 3.04 9.06 -15.38
CA LYS A 306 1.69 9.53 -15.06
C LYS A 306 0.66 8.39 -15.14
N TRP A 307 -0.34 8.46 -14.29
CA TRP A 307 -1.53 7.63 -14.35
C TRP A 307 -2.56 8.30 -15.26
N LYS A 308 -2.98 7.60 -16.30
CA LYS A 308 -3.90 8.08 -17.32
C LYS A 308 -5.18 7.28 -17.28
N GLN A 309 -6.31 7.97 -17.31
CA GLN A 309 -7.61 7.31 -17.40
C GLN A 309 -7.80 6.69 -18.80
N ILE A 310 -8.26 5.46 -18.85
CA ILE A 310 -8.71 4.80 -20.07
C ILE A 310 -10.00 5.46 -20.54
N LYS A 311 -10.07 5.72 -21.84
CA LYS A 311 -11.23 6.35 -22.50
C LYS A 311 -12.23 5.34 -23.06
N TYR A 312 -11.99 4.07 -22.88
CA TYR A 312 -12.75 2.98 -23.46
C TYR A 312 -13.41 2.15 -22.36
N ASN A 313 -14.51 1.50 -22.71
CA ASN A 313 -15.18 0.61 -21.77
C ASN A 313 -14.27 -0.55 -21.40
N ILE A 314 -14.10 -0.79 -20.11
CA ILE A 314 -13.42 -1.96 -19.59
C ILE A 314 -14.37 -3.14 -19.73
N LEU A 315 -13.87 -4.22 -20.34
CA LEU A 315 -14.68 -5.41 -20.57
C LEU A 315 -14.81 -6.23 -19.27
N PRO A 316 -16.02 -6.78 -19.02
CA PRO A 316 -16.19 -7.71 -17.92
C PRO A 316 -15.24 -8.90 -18.06
N ARG A 317 -14.55 -9.25 -16.97
CA ARG A 317 -13.64 -10.38 -16.96
C ARG A 317 -14.43 -11.70 -17.04
N ASN A 318 -14.09 -12.57 -18.02
CA ASN A 318 -14.67 -13.92 -18.07
C ASN A 318 -14.21 -14.71 -16.84
N LYS A 319 -15.15 -15.41 -16.18
CA LYS A 319 -14.88 -16.26 -14.99
C LYS A 319 -13.80 -17.32 -15.21
N ALA A 320 -13.47 -17.67 -16.47
CA ALA A 320 -12.41 -18.62 -16.83
C ALA A 320 -11.00 -18.07 -16.63
N ASP A 321 -10.79 -16.75 -16.68
CA ASP A 321 -9.49 -16.10 -16.51
C ASP A 321 -9.11 -15.87 -15.03
N LYS A 322 -9.98 -16.27 -14.10
CA LYS A 322 -9.78 -16.06 -12.64
C LYS A 322 -8.64 -16.87 -12.01
N LYS A 323 -7.93 -17.71 -12.77
CA LYS A 323 -6.91 -18.61 -12.20
C LYS A 323 -5.66 -17.90 -11.68
N ASP A 324 -5.40 -16.66 -12.07
CA ASP A 324 -4.15 -15.95 -11.75
C ASP A 324 -4.34 -14.58 -11.06
N SER A 325 -5.55 -14.22 -10.63
CA SER A 325 -5.80 -12.95 -9.97
C SER A 325 -6.21 -13.15 -8.52
N TYR A 326 -5.36 -12.74 -7.62
CA TYR A 326 -5.71 -12.45 -6.24
C TYR A 326 -6.56 -11.17 -6.25
N GLU A 327 -7.88 -11.31 -6.29
CA GLU A 327 -8.79 -10.26 -5.83
C GLU A 327 -8.93 -10.46 -4.32
N PRO A 328 -8.41 -9.57 -3.48
CA PRO A 328 -8.90 -9.54 -2.12
C PRO A 328 -10.38 -9.21 -2.22
N ASN A 329 -11.25 -10.22 -2.09
CA ASN A 329 -12.67 -9.97 -1.97
C ASN A 329 -12.90 -9.24 -0.63
N ASP A 330 -14.03 -8.55 -0.49
CA ASP A 330 -14.39 -7.85 0.75
C ASP A 330 -14.31 -8.79 1.97
N ASN A 331 -14.51 -10.10 1.81
CA ASN A 331 -14.32 -11.10 2.86
C ASN A 331 -12.86 -11.30 3.30
N GLN A 332 -11.86 -11.07 2.43
CA GLN A 332 -10.44 -11.16 2.80
C GLN A 332 -9.94 -9.86 3.41
N ILE A 333 -10.47 -8.72 2.95
CA ILE A 333 -10.28 -7.44 3.63
C ILE A 333 -10.99 -7.47 4.98
N GLN A 334 -12.19 -8.06 5.07
CA GLN A 334 -12.93 -8.31 6.31
C GLN A 334 -12.26 -9.34 7.22
N GLN A 335 -11.44 -10.26 6.73
CA GLN A 335 -10.62 -11.17 7.56
C GLN A 335 -9.44 -10.44 8.20
N LEU A 336 -8.90 -9.40 7.55
CA LEU A 336 -7.98 -8.46 8.19
C LEU A 336 -8.70 -7.56 9.22
N PHE A 337 -10.03 -7.45 9.14
CA PHE A 337 -10.88 -6.61 10.00
C PHE A 337 -12.14 -7.38 10.39
N PRO A 338 -12.06 -8.36 11.32
CA PRO A 338 -13.23 -9.09 11.75
C PRO A 338 -14.27 -8.15 12.34
N GLN A 339 -15.36 -7.92 11.59
CA GLN A 339 -16.53 -7.25 12.12
C GLN A 339 -17.25 -8.22 13.04
N LYS A 340 -17.62 -7.79 14.24
CA LYS A 340 -18.56 -8.54 15.08
C LYS A 340 -19.93 -8.51 14.44
N ASN A 341 -20.48 -9.71 14.17
CA ASN A 341 -21.92 -9.93 13.98
C ASN A 341 -22.67 -9.67 15.29
#